data_04ed931039224801ac9fda290e0e2daa
#
_entry.id   04ed931039224801ac9fda290e0e2daa
#
_cell.length_a   1.000
_cell.length_b   1.000
_cell.length_c   1.000
_cell.angle_alpha   90.00
_cell.angle_beta   90.00
_cell.angle_gamma   90.00
#
_symmetry.space_group_name_H-M   'P 1'
#
loop_
_entity.id
_entity.type
_entity.pdbx_description
1 polymer ?
#
loop_
_entity_poly.entity_id
_entity_poly.type
_entity_poly.pdbx_seq_one_letter_code
_entity_poly.pdbx_strand_id
1 'polypeptide(L)'
;MITNTSREAYESAKPNIAAAQSKVLNAIKEIQPCTDVQIGEYLGWPINRITNRRGELFKLMKIEEAGVIKNAGGRKAMSWKA
;
A
#
# COMPACT_ATOMS: atom_id res chain seq x y z
N MET A 1 -27.77 8.27 9.31
CA MET A 1 -28.09 9.02 8.09
C MET A 1 -28.08 8.12 6.89
N ILE A 2 -29.19 8.02 6.25
CA ILE A 2 -29.32 7.16 5.07
C ILE A 2 -28.40 7.63 3.96
N THR A 3 -28.32 8.93 3.76
CA THR A 3 -27.45 9.51 2.72
C THR A 3 -25.99 9.13 2.93
N ASN A 4 -25.52 9.20 4.16
CA ASN A 4 -24.13 8.83 4.46
C ASN A 4 -23.89 7.35 4.21
N THR A 5 -24.84 6.53 4.58
CA THR A 5 -24.75 5.09 4.35
C THR A 5 -24.68 4.79 2.87
N SER A 6 -25.53 5.44 2.09
CA SER A 6 -25.52 5.25 0.63
C SER A 6 -24.20 5.71 0.01
N ARG A 7 -23.66 6.81 0.50
CA ARG A 7 -22.37 7.30 0.03
C ARG A 7 -21.27 6.32 0.34
N GLU A 8 -21.26 5.77 1.54
CA GLU A 8 -20.23 4.81 1.91
C GLU A 8 -20.30 3.56 1.03
N ALA A 9 -21.50 3.07 0.77
CA ALA A 9 -21.67 1.93 -0.12
C ALA A 9 -21.18 2.24 -1.52
N TYR A 10 -21.47 3.42 -2.02
CA TYR A 10 -21.04 3.85 -3.35
C TYR A 10 -19.52 3.94 -3.41
N GLU A 11 -18.91 4.52 -2.41
CA GLU A 11 -17.46 4.66 -2.36
C GLU A 11 -16.77 3.30 -2.23
N SER A 12 -17.39 2.36 -1.54
CA SER A 12 -16.86 1.01 -1.44
C SER A 12 -16.93 0.29 -2.78
N ALA A 13 -17.97 0.54 -3.56
CA ALA A 13 -18.11 -0.04 -4.87
C ALA A 13 -17.13 0.57 -5.87
N LYS A 14 -16.86 1.86 -5.73
CA LYS A 14 -15.81 2.53 -6.48
C LYS A 14 -14.52 2.39 -5.72
N PRO A 15 -13.42 2.02 -6.36
CA PRO A 15 -12.14 1.95 -5.66
C PRO A 15 -11.83 3.30 -5.02
N ASN A 16 -11.74 3.34 -3.72
CA ASN A 16 -11.29 4.53 -3.01
C ASN A 16 -9.77 4.51 -2.99
N ILE A 17 -9.20 4.93 -4.11
CA ILE A 17 -7.76 4.88 -4.33
C ILE A 17 -7.02 5.73 -3.30
N ALA A 18 -7.56 6.91 -2.99
CA ALA A 18 -6.91 7.81 -2.04
C ALA A 18 -6.81 7.20 -0.64
N ALA A 19 -7.88 6.56 -0.17
CA ALA A 19 -7.86 5.91 1.13
C ALA A 19 -6.91 4.71 1.14
N ALA A 20 -6.91 3.93 0.06
CA ALA A 20 -6.01 2.79 -0.06
C ALA A 20 -4.56 3.24 -0.11
N GLN A 21 -4.26 4.31 -0.85
CA GLN A 21 -2.92 4.89 -0.88
C GLN A 21 -2.48 5.34 0.52
N SER A 22 -3.36 5.99 1.26
CA SER A 22 -3.06 6.45 2.62
C SER A 22 -2.72 5.27 3.53
N LYS A 23 -3.47 4.18 3.44
CA LYS A 23 -3.19 3.00 4.25
C LYS A 23 -1.85 2.37 3.92
N VAL A 24 -1.53 2.26 2.63
CA VAL A 24 -0.24 1.73 2.21
C VAL A 24 0.88 2.66 2.64
N LEU A 25 0.72 3.96 2.49
CA LEU A 25 1.72 4.93 2.91
C LEU A 25 1.97 4.86 4.41
N ASN A 26 0.91 4.78 5.21
CA ASN A 26 1.05 4.67 6.65
C ASN A 26 1.75 3.37 7.04
N ALA A 27 1.43 2.27 6.37
CA ALA A 27 2.11 1.00 6.61
C ALA A 27 3.61 1.12 6.31
N ILE A 28 3.96 1.77 5.19
CA ILE A 28 5.37 1.98 4.85
C ILE A 28 6.07 2.78 5.94
N LYS A 29 5.45 3.85 6.42
CA LYS A 29 6.03 4.67 7.48
C LYS A 29 6.26 3.89 8.77
N GLU A 30 5.37 2.94 9.06
CA GLU A 30 5.46 2.14 10.29
C GLU A 30 6.53 1.07 10.23
N ILE A 31 6.70 0.43 9.07
CA ILE A 31 7.59 -0.73 8.95
C ILE A 31 8.75 -0.52 7.98
N GLN A 32 8.96 0.72 7.54
CA GLN A 32 10.03 1.03 6.59
C GLN A 32 11.42 0.67 7.12
N PRO A 33 12.35 0.23 6.26
CA PRO A 33 12.12 -0.07 4.85
C PRO A 33 11.37 -1.38 4.69
N CYS A 34 10.50 -1.47 3.70
CA CYS A 34 9.65 -2.64 3.55
C CYS A 34 9.38 -2.94 2.07
N THR A 35 9.16 -4.23 1.78
CA THR A 35 8.79 -4.67 0.44
C THR A 35 7.27 -4.72 0.31
N ASP A 36 6.79 -4.88 -0.93
CA ASP A 36 5.36 -5.03 -1.18
C ASP A 36 4.77 -6.21 -0.39
N VAL A 37 5.51 -7.32 -0.30
CA VAL A 37 5.06 -8.48 0.46
C VAL A 37 4.89 -8.14 1.93
N GLN A 38 5.84 -7.43 2.50
CA GLN A 38 5.77 -7.03 3.91
C GLN A 38 4.60 -6.09 4.18
N ILE A 39 4.35 -5.15 3.26
CA ILE A 39 3.21 -4.25 3.38
C ILE A 39 1.90 -5.05 3.33
N GLY A 40 1.82 -6.00 2.40
CA GLY A 40 0.64 -6.85 2.28
C GLY A 40 0.37 -7.65 3.53
N GLU A 41 1.41 -8.21 4.13
CA GLU A 41 1.28 -8.96 5.39
C GLU A 41 0.85 -8.04 6.53
N TYR A 42 1.40 -6.84 6.59
CA TYR A 42 1.07 -5.88 7.63
C TYR A 42 -0.40 -5.46 7.56
N LEU A 43 -0.90 -5.22 6.35
CA LEU A 43 -2.28 -4.77 6.14
C LEU A 43 -3.28 -5.91 5.97
N GLY A 44 -2.81 -7.13 5.71
CA GLY A 44 -3.68 -8.25 5.38
C GLY A 44 -4.29 -8.13 3.99
N TRP A 45 -3.58 -7.51 3.06
CA TRP A 45 -4.06 -7.28 1.70
C TRP A 45 -3.31 -8.15 0.69
N PRO A 46 -3.97 -8.52 -0.42
CA PRO A 46 -3.28 -9.25 -1.49
C PRO A 46 -2.20 -8.40 -2.14
N ILE A 47 -1.15 -9.07 -2.63
CA ILE A 47 0.04 -8.41 -3.15
C ILE A 47 -0.25 -7.47 -4.32
N ASN A 48 -1.11 -7.86 -5.25
CA ASN A 48 -1.39 -6.99 -6.41
C ASN A 48 -2.09 -5.70 -6.00
N ARG A 49 -2.88 -5.71 -4.95
CA ARG A 49 -3.48 -4.48 -4.43
C ARG A 49 -2.41 -3.56 -3.86
N ILE A 50 -1.44 -4.13 -3.18
CA ILE A 50 -0.31 -3.38 -2.62
C ILE A 50 0.53 -2.79 -3.74
N THR A 51 0.91 -3.59 -4.72
CA THR A 51 1.79 -3.17 -5.81
C THR A 51 1.20 -1.98 -6.57
N ASN A 52 -0.09 -2.01 -6.84
CA ASN A 52 -0.76 -0.91 -7.54
C ASN A 52 -0.72 0.38 -6.73
N ARG A 53 -1.06 0.31 -5.46
CA ARG A 53 -1.06 1.50 -4.59
C ARG A 53 0.35 2.01 -4.34
N ARG A 54 1.29 1.12 -4.12
CA ARG A 54 2.70 1.48 -3.92
C ARG A 54 3.25 2.16 -5.17
N GLY A 55 2.94 1.63 -6.37
CA GLY A 55 3.38 2.25 -7.61
C GLY A 55 2.84 3.66 -7.78
N GLU A 56 1.59 3.88 -7.40
CA GLU A 56 0.99 5.22 -7.44
C GLU A 56 1.68 6.18 -6.48
N LEU A 57 1.97 5.72 -5.27
CA LEU A 57 2.70 6.53 -4.29
C LEU A 57 4.09 6.89 -4.78
N PHE A 58 4.75 5.98 -5.45
CA PHE A 58 6.06 6.23 -6.01
C PHE A 58 5.98 7.31 -7.11
N LYS A 59 5.00 7.23 -7.98
CA LYS A 59 4.77 8.24 -9.01
C LYS A 59 4.46 9.61 -8.42
N LEU A 60 3.79 9.64 -7.28
CA LEU A 60 3.46 10.88 -6.59
C LEU A 60 4.63 11.38 -5.73
N MET A 61 5.75 10.68 -5.76
CA MET A 61 6.97 11.04 -5.02
C MET A 61 6.76 11.07 -3.51
N LYS A 62 5.82 10.26 -3.02
CA LYS A 62 5.54 10.16 -1.59
C LYS A 62 6.37 9.09 -0.90
N ILE A 63 6.95 8.19 -1.67
CA ILE A 63 7.86 7.16 -1.20
C ILE A 63 9.04 7.09 -2.15
N GLU A 64 10.12 6.45 -1.70
CA GLU A 64 11.31 6.28 -2.53
C GLU A 64 11.89 4.88 -2.32
N GLU A 65 12.76 4.48 -3.23
CA GLU A 65 13.43 3.20 -3.15
C GLU A 65 14.42 3.21 -1.98
N ALA A 66 14.37 2.18 -1.17
CA ALA A 66 15.26 2.03 -0.02
C ALA A 66 16.31 0.94 -0.21
N GLY A 67 16.37 0.37 -1.43
CA GLY A 67 17.33 -0.66 -1.77
C GLY A 67 16.71 -2.04 -1.82
N VAL A 68 17.47 -2.99 -2.31
CA VAL A 68 17.04 -4.37 -2.47
C VAL A 68 17.30 -5.13 -1.19
N ILE A 69 16.32 -5.87 -0.71
CA ILE A 69 16.47 -6.75 0.45
C ILE A 69 15.97 -8.14 0.08
N LYS A 70 16.45 -9.15 0.80
CA LYS A 70 15.98 -10.51 0.64
C LYS A 70 14.75 -10.73 1.52
N ASN A 71 13.70 -11.30 0.93
CA ASN A 71 12.55 -11.72 1.73
C ASN A 71 12.79 -13.12 2.31
N ALA A 72 11.82 -13.63 3.05
CA ALA A 72 11.93 -14.91 3.74
C ALA A 72 12.22 -16.08 2.81
N GLY A 73 11.77 -16.00 1.55
CA GLY A 73 12.03 -17.03 0.56
C GLY A 73 13.38 -16.92 -0.13
N GLY A 74 14.24 -15.98 0.28
CA GLY A 74 15.54 -15.76 -0.32
C GLY A 74 15.49 -14.97 -1.62
N ARG A 75 14.33 -14.51 -2.04
CA ARG A 75 14.18 -13.68 -3.23
C ARG A 75 14.51 -12.23 -2.92
N LYS A 76 15.18 -11.60 -3.86
CA LYS A 76 15.47 -10.18 -3.75
C LYS A 76 14.24 -9.36 -4.14
N ALA A 77 13.95 -8.34 -3.38
CA ALA A 77 12.84 -7.45 -3.67
C ALA A 77 13.23 -6.02 -3.31
N MET A 78 12.72 -5.07 -4.08
CA MET A 78 12.93 -3.66 -3.78
C MET A 78 12.16 -3.28 -2.52
N SER A 79 12.82 -2.58 -1.61
CA SER A 79 12.17 -2.05 -0.42
C SER A 79 11.88 -0.57 -0.61
N TRP A 80 10.94 -0.07 0.18
CA TRP A 80 10.41 1.28 0.06
C TRP A 80 10.43 1.98 1.39
N LYS A 81 10.58 3.29 1.36
CA LYS A 81 10.50 4.15 2.54
C LYS A 81 9.80 5.46 2.17
N ALA A 82 9.22 6.06 3.17
CA ALA A 82 8.56 7.35 3.02
C ALA A 82 9.43 8.50 3.48
#